data_2c68bee46c9a9569a976b9312c3d72d5
#
_entry.id   2c68bee46c9a9569a976b9312c3d72d5
#
_cell.length_a   1.000
_cell.length_b   1.000
_cell.length_c   1.000
_cell.angle_alpha   90.00
_cell.angle_beta   90.00
_cell.angle_gamma   90.00
#
_symmetry.space_group_name_H-M   'P 1'
#
loop_
_entity.id
_entity.type
_entity.pdbx_description
1 polymer ?
#
loop_
_entity_poly.entity_id
_entity_poly.type
_entity_poly.pdbx_seq_one_letter_code
_entity_poly.pdbx_strand_id
1 'polypeptide(L)'
;MQVSAPADAELIAAMARGEHRALEDLYHRHARWILERLHRRCADADLVDTALQDTFISAWRSAARYRAGAGEVGAWLWSIAVRRLIDQLRRQRAPLPVPTWPEPEPPPPAGTPAAELLAGLPADLHAVATAVYIDQLTTAETATLLGIPHGTVKSRLSRTRTLLRNQRTAHPEEAR
;
A
#
# COMPACT_ATOMS: atom_id res chain seq x y z
N MET A 1 1.54 34.96 -14.50
CA MET A 1 1.89 34.56 -13.13
C MET A 1 1.39 33.10 -12.98
N GLN A 2 2.28 32.11 -13.17
CA GLN A 2 1.93 30.71 -12.99
C GLN A 2 1.87 30.44 -11.49
N VAL A 3 0.67 30.27 -10.96
CA VAL A 3 0.48 29.78 -9.59
C VAL A 3 0.88 28.29 -9.63
N SER A 4 2.05 27.98 -9.08
CA SER A 4 2.47 26.59 -8.91
C SER A 4 1.44 25.86 -8.08
N ALA A 5 1.01 24.66 -8.52
CA ALA A 5 0.07 23.86 -7.73
C ALA A 5 0.70 23.56 -6.35
N PRO A 6 -0.07 23.70 -5.26
CA PRO A 6 0.46 23.50 -3.90
C PRO A 6 1.02 22.07 -3.76
N ALA A 7 2.09 21.91 -2.98
CA ALA A 7 2.63 20.58 -2.70
C ALA A 7 1.65 19.75 -1.86
N ASP A 8 1.68 18.42 -1.98
CA ASP A 8 0.76 17.55 -1.23
C ASP A 8 0.84 17.75 0.29
N ALA A 9 2.02 18.04 0.83
CA ALA A 9 2.20 18.35 2.24
C ALA A 9 1.48 19.66 2.64
N GLU A 10 1.41 20.65 1.75
CA GLU A 10 0.67 21.89 1.97
C GLU A 10 -0.84 21.63 1.96
N LEU A 11 -1.32 20.73 1.07
CA LEU A 11 -2.71 20.29 1.05
C LEU A 11 -3.09 19.58 2.36
N ILE A 12 -2.24 18.70 2.88
CA ILE A 12 -2.49 18.06 4.18
C ILE A 12 -2.53 19.10 5.31
N ALA A 13 -1.64 20.09 5.31
CA ALA A 13 -1.66 21.16 6.30
C ALA A 13 -2.93 22.03 6.19
N ALA A 14 -3.41 22.30 4.97
CA ALA A 14 -4.67 23.01 4.74
C ALA A 14 -5.89 22.18 5.21
N MET A 15 -5.90 20.87 4.94
CA MET A 15 -6.90 19.94 5.48
C MET A 15 -6.94 19.97 7.02
N ALA A 16 -5.78 20.02 7.67
CA ALA A 16 -5.68 20.09 9.13
C ALA A 16 -6.27 21.40 9.71
N ARG A 17 -6.36 22.47 8.90
CA ARG A 17 -7.05 23.72 9.23
C ARG A 17 -8.54 23.72 8.88
N GLY A 18 -9.05 22.64 8.29
CA GLY A 18 -10.47 22.50 7.91
C GLY A 18 -10.79 23.00 6.49
N GLU A 19 -9.79 23.19 5.63
CA GLU A 19 -9.98 23.66 4.25
C GLU A 19 -10.42 22.50 3.34
N HIS A 20 -11.72 22.39 3.06
CA HIS A 20 -12.31 21.28 2.28
C HIS A 20 -11.78 21.21 0.84
N ARG A 21 -11.45 22.36 0.24
CA ARG A 21 -10.88 22.41 -1.11
C ARG A 21 -9.54 21.67 -1.20
N ALA A 22 -8.77 21.66 -0.13
CA ALA A 22 -7.51 20.91 -0.09
C ALA A 22 -7.73 19.38 -0.15
N LEU A 23 -8.83 18.90 0.43
CA LEU A 23 -9.23 17.50 0.29
C LEU A 23 -9.63 17.16 -1.16
N GLU A 24 -10.38 18.04 -1.83
CA GLU A 24 -10.76 17.88 -3.23
C GLU A 24 -9.52 17.79 -4.12
N ASP A 25 -8.58 18.72 -3.95
CA ASP A 25 -7.34 18.75 -4.72
C ASP A 25 -6.50 17.47 -4.48
N LEU A 26 -6.41 17.02 -3.25
CA LEU A 26 -5.71 15.78 -2.90
C LEU A 26 -6.41 14.55 -3.50
N TYR A 27 -7.75 14.51 -3.47
CA TYR A 27 -8.55 13.47 -4.10
C TYR A 27 -8.29 13.41 -5.60
N HIS A 28 -8.37 14.53 -6.31
CA HIS A 28 -8.14 14.57 -7.74
C HIS A 28 -6.75 14.08 -8.15
N ARG A 29 -5.74 14.30 -7.32
CA ARG A 29 -4.37 13.84 -7.59
C ARG A 29 -4.17 12.34 -7.34
N HIS A 30 -4.79 11.81 -6.30
CA HIS A 30 -4.44 10.50 -5.78
C HIS A 30 -5.49 9.42 -5.97
N ALA A 31 -6.78 9.75 -6.13
CA ALA A 31 -7.86 8.77 -6.14
C ALA A 31 -7.72 7.75 -7.27
N ARG A 32 -7.35 8.20 -8.48
CA ARG A 32 -7.26 7.31 -9.65
C ARG A 32 -6.24 6.19 -9.45
N TRP A 33 -5.01 6.53 -9.10
CA TRP A 33 -3.97 5.52 -8.94
C TRP A 33 -4.20 4.63 -7.71
N ILE A 34 -4.81 5.16 -6.62
CA ILE A 34 -5.21 4.36 -5.47
C ILE A 34 -6.28 3.36 -5.90
N LEU A 35 -7.31 3.81 -6.62
CA LEU A 35 -8.38 2.97 -7.12
C LEU A 35 -7.84 1.82 -8.00
N GLU A 36 -7.00 2.15 -8.97
CA GLU A 36 -6.38 1.17 -9.87
C GLU A 36 -5.56 0.12 -9.09
N ARG A 37 -4.84 0.54 -8.04
CA ARG A 37 -4.07 -0.38 -7.19
C ARG A 37 -4.94 -1.22 -6.27
N LEU A 38 -6.04 -0.68 -5.75
CA LEU A 38 -7.00 -1.44 -4.94
C LEU A 38 -7.69 -2.50 -5.78
N HIS A 39 -8.10 -2.19 -7.03
CA HIS A 39 -8.68 -3.17 -7.96
C HIS A 39 -7.76 -4.34 -8.29
N ARG A 40 -6.45 -4.13 -8.35
CA ARG A 40 -5.47 -5.21 -8.51
C ARG A 40 -5.41 -6.16 -7.30
N ARG A 41 -5.96 -5.76 -6.16
CA ARG A 41 -5.93 -6.52 -4.90
C ARG A 41 -7.27 -7.10 -4.49
N CYS A 42 -8.35 -6.57 -5.03
CA CYS A 42 -9.71 -6.99 -4.72
C CYS A 42 -10.57 -6.89 -5.96
N ALA A 43 -11.18 -8.01 -6.34
CA ALA A 43 -12.08 -8.06 -7.49
C ALA A 43 -13.47 -7.49 -7.21
N ASP A 44 -13.83 -7.30 -5.94
CA ASP A 44 -15.11 -6.73 -5.51
C ASP A 44 -15.04 -5.20 -5.61
N ALA A 45 -15.70 -4.65 -6.64
CA ALA A 45 -15.71 -3.22 -6.93
C ALA A 45 -16.35 -2.39 -5.80
N ASP A 46 -17.41 -2.90 -5.17
CA ASP A 46 -18.12 -2.17 -4.10
C ASP A 46 -17.22 -2.02 -2.86
N LEU A 47 -16.44 -3.05 -2.55
CA LEU A 47 -15.43 -2.99 -1.48
C LEU A 47 -14.31 -2.01 -1.80
N VAL A 48 -13.85 -2.00 -3.03
CA VAL A 48 -12.78 -1.09 -3.49
C VAL A 48 -13.25 0.35 -3.43
N ASP A 49 -14.45 0.65 -3.93
CA ASP A 49 -15.02 2.00 -3.90
C ASP A 49 -15.24 2.48 -2.45
N THR A 50 -15.77 1.62 -1.59
CA THR A 50 -15.94 1.92 -0.17
C THR A 50 -14.58 2.17 0.51
N ALA A 51 -13.58 1.36 0.22
CA ALA A 51 -12.23 1.52 0.77
C ALA A 51 -11.58 2.83 0.30
N LEU A 52 -11.80 3.24 -0.97
CA LEU A 52 -11.33 4.51 -1.49
C LEU A 52 -11.96 5.69 -0.75
N GLN A 53 -13.28 5.71 -0.59
CA GLN A 53 -14.01 6.75 0.14
C GLN A 53 -13.52 6.83 1.59
N ASP A 54 -13.48 5.70 2.29
CA ASP A 54 -12.98 5.59 3.66
C ASP A 54 -11.52 6.08 3.81
N THR A 55 -10.72 5.94 2.76
CA THR A 55 -9.33 6.43 2.72
C THR A 55 -9.29 7.94 2.86
N PHE A 56 -10.02 8.67 2.04
CA PHE A 56 -10.01 10.13 2.05
C PHE A 56 -10.71 10.71 3.29
N ILE A 57 -11.77 10.07 3.78
CA ILE A 57 -12.39 10.41 5.07
C ILE A 57 -11.37 10.24 6.21
N SER A 58 -10.59 9.16 6.18
CA SER A 58 -9.58 8.88 7.21
C SER A 58 -8.39 9.83 7.10
N ALA A 59 -7.97 10.18 5.88
CA ALA A 59 -6.94 11.17 5.63
C ALA A 59 -7.36 12.53 6.19
N TRP A 60 -8.59 12.97 5.92
CA TRP A 60 -9.15 14.19 6.51
C TRP A 60 -9.08 14.20 8.03
N ARG A 61 -9.57 13.15 8.68
CA ARG A 61 -9.60 13.03 10.14
C ARG A 61 -8.22 12.96 10.78
N SER A 62 -7.23 12.49 10.04
CA SER A 62 -5.86 12.30 10.53
C SER A 62 -4.87 13.33 10.02
N ALA A 63 -5.29 14.31 9.21
CA ALA A 63 -4.45 15.34 8.62
C ALA A 63 -3.58 16.08 9.66
N ALA A 64 -4.16 16.45 10.81
CA ALA A 64 -3.45 17.11 11.89
C ALA A 64 -2.34 16.25 12.56
N ARG A 65 -2.36 14.92 12.35
CA ARG A 65 -1.35 13.99 12.89
C ARG A 65 -0.28 13.65 11.87
N TYR A 66 -0.46 14.05 10.61
CA TYR A 66 0.54 13.82 9.57
C TYR A 66 1.81 14.61 9.89
N ARG A 67 2.97 13.95 9.83
CA ARG A 67 4.27 14.59 10.04
C ARG A 67 4.94 14.76 8.69
N ALA A 68 5.09 16.02 8.27
CA ALA A 68 5.85 16.34 7.08
C ALA A 68 7.29 15.79 7.23
N GLY A 69 7.77 15.07 6.20
CA GLY A 69 9.08 14.43 6.22
C GLY A 69 9.12 12.97 6.71
N ALA A 70 7.99 12.41 7.20
CA ALA A 70 7.91 11.00 7.56
C ALA A 70 7.71 10.06 6.33
N GLY A 71 7.74 10.60 5.11
CA GLY A 71 7.53 9.90 3.85
C GLY A 71 6.67 10.71 2.87
N GLU A 72 6.50 10.19 1.68
CA GLU A 72 5.63 10.83 0.67
C GLU A 72 4.15 10.69 1.04
N VAL A 73 3.37 11.73 0.77
CA VAL A 73 1.92 11.76 1.02
C VAL A 73 1.21 10.60 0.31
N GLY A 74 1.63 10.27 -0.91
CA GLY A 74 1.11 9.11 -1.64
C GLY A 74 1.29 7.80 -0.89
N ALA A 75 2.46 7.55 -0.30
CA ALA A 75 2.71 6.36 0.50
C ALA A 75 1.85 6.32 1.77
N TRP A 76 1.66 7.47 2.41
CA TRP A 76 0.77 7.59 3.57
C TRP A 76 -0.69 7.31 3.20
N LEU A 77 -1.22 7.91 2.12
CA LEU A 77 -2.56 7.62 1.62
C LEU A 77 -2.74 6.15 1.27
N TRP A 78 -1.74 5.55 0.61
CA TRP A 78 -1.75 4.14 0.26
C TRP A 78 -1.83 3.24 1.50
N SER A 79 -1.08 3.55 2.56
CA SER A 79 -1.14 2.80 3.82
C SER A 79 -2.54 2.84 4.45
N ILE A 80 -3.24 3.98 4.34
CA ILE A 80 -4.63 4.11 4.79
C ILE A 80 -5.55 3.25 3.91
N ALA A 81 -5.40 3.35 2.57
CA ALA A 81 -6.24 2.65 1.60
C ALA A 81 -6.22 1.13 1.81
N VAL A 82 -5.03 0.55 1.94
CA VAL A 82 -4.90 -0.90 2.17
C VAL A 82 -5.52 -1.31 3.51
N ARG A 83 -5.33 -0.52 4.57
CA ARG A 83 -5.98 -0.81 5.86
C ARG A 83 -7.50 -0.77 5.75
N ARG A 84 -8.07 0.22 5.03
CA ARG A 84 -9.52 0.30 4.80
C ARG A 84 -10.04 -0.88 4.01
N LEU A 85 -9.35 -1.30 2.96
CA LEU A 85 -9.70 -2.51 2.22
C LEU A 85 -9.69 -3.76 3.13
N ILE A 86 -8.66 -3.93 3.96
CA ILE A 86 -8.60 -5.05 4.92
C ILE A 86 -9.77 -4.98 5.92
N ASP A 87 -10.10 -3.79 6.44
CA ASP A 87 -11.21 -3.61 7.37
C ASP A 87 -12.54 -3.99 6.70
N GLN A 88 -12.75 -3.64 5.43
CA GLN A 88 -13.94 -4.04 4.66
C GLN A 88 -13.98 -5.56 4.45
N LEU A 89 -12.89 -6.18 4.03
CA LEU A 89 -12.79 -7.63 3.89
C LEU A 89 -13.05 -8.38 5.20
N ARG A 90 -12.59 -7.85 6.33
CA ARG A 90 -12.87 -8.43 7.66
C ARG A 90 -14.34 -8.34 8.02
N ARG A 91 -15.02 -7.24 7.70
CA ARG A 91 -16.45 -7.05 7.98
C ARG A 91 -17.34 -7.99 7.18
N GLN A 92 -16.95 -8.32 5.95
CA GLN A 92 -17.66 -9.30 5.11
C GLN A 92 -17.43 -10.75 5.55
N ARG A 93 -16.36 -11.04 6.31
CA ARG A 93 -16.07 -12.38 6.81
C ARG A 93 -16.87 -12.71 8.06
N ALA A 94 -18.15 -13.02 7.91
CA ALA A 94 -18.71 -14.18 8.59
C ALA A 94 -17.97 -15.43 8.03
N PRO A 95 -17.77 -16.55 8.79
CA PRO A 95 -16.84 -17.60 8.41
C PRO A 95 -17.23 -18.25 7.07
N LEU A 96 -16.50 -17.93 6.03
CA LEU A 96 -16.64 -18.50 4.69
C LEU A 96 -15.33 -19.16 4.26
N PRO A 97 -15.41 -20.20 3.39
CA PRO A 97 -14.26 -21.00 3.01
C PRO A 97 -13.18 -20.18 2.33
N VAL A 98 -11.92 -20.62 2.51
CA VAL A 98 -10.71 -20.01 1.98
C VAL A 98 -10.87 -19.65 0.50
N PRO A 99 -10.76 -18.38 0.09
CA PRO A 99 -10.75 -18.04 -1.32
C PRO A 99 -9.45 -18.57 -1.95
N THR A 100 -9.60 -19.36 -3.00
CA THR A 100 -8.51 -19.60 -3.94
C THR A 100 -8.12 -18.27 -4.56
N TRP A 101 -6.89 -17.85 -4.32
CA TRP A 101 -6.31 -16.63 -4.89
C TRP A 101 -6.19 -16.78 -6.40
N PRO A 102 -6.61 -15.82 -7.22
CA PRO A 102 -6.29 -15.83 -8.64
C PRO A 102 -4.76 -15.78 -8.82
N GLU A 103 -4.30 -16.45 -9.86
CA GLU A 103 -2.89 -16.54 -10.24
C GLU A 103 -2.23 -15.14 -10.26
N PRO A 104 -0.99 -15.00 -9.80
CA PRO A 104 -0.36 -13.68 -9.65
C PRO A 104 -0.27 -12.99 -11.01
N GLU A 105 -0.99 -11.86 -11.15
CA GLU A 105 -0.80 -10.95 -12.28
C GLU A 105 0.66 -10.42 -12.30
N PRO A 106 1.16 -10.09 -13.49
CA PRO A 106 2.53 -9.59 -13.64
C PRO A 106 2.79 -8.36 -12.76
N PRO A 107 4.04 -8.19 -12.31
CA PRO A 107 4.41 -7.14 -11.37
C PRO A 107 4.03 -5.74 -11.87
N PRO A 108 3.73 -4.78 -10.95
CA PRO A 108 3.43 -3.41 -11.33
C PRO A 108 4.56 -2.81 -12.16
N PRO A 109 4.24 -1.83 -13.04
CA PRO A 109 5.26 -1.25 -13.91
C PRO A 109 6.46 -0.78 -13.10
N ALA A 110 7.65 -1.16 -13.58
CA ALA A 110 8.94 -0.82 -13.02
C ALA A 110 9.01 0.68 -12.69
N GLY A 111 9.43 1.02 -11.49
CA GLY A 111 9.55 2.44 -11.13
C GLY A 111 10.05 2.74 -9.74
N THR A 112 10.13 1.76 -8.85
CA THR A 112 10.81 1.97 -7.58
C THR A 112 11.92 0.94 -7.39
N PRO A 113 13.13 1.35 -6.94
CA PRO A 113 14.24 0.43 -6.68
C PRO A 113 13.85 -0.78 -5.80
N ALA A 114 12.89 -0.58 -4.91
CA ALA A 114 12.36 -1.65 -4.05
C ALA A 114 11.51 -2.67 -4.83
N ALA A 115 10.72 -2.25 -5.82
CA ALA A 115 9.91 -3.17 -6.62
C ALA A 115 10.79 -4.05 -7.52
N GLU A 116 11.87 -3.50 -8.07
CA GLU A 116 12.84 -4.23 -8.89
C GLU A 116 13.57 -5.30 -8.07
N LEU A 117 13.98 -4.96 -6.84
CA LEU A 117 14.61 -5.91 -5.91
C LEU A 117 13.68 -7.08 -5.54
N LEU A 118 12.37 -6.85 -5.51
CA LEU A 118 11.40 -7.89 -5.17
C LEU A 118 11.00 -8.75 -6.37
N ALA A 119 11.16 -8.27 -7.61
CA ALA A 119 10.72 -8.95 -8.83
C ALA A 119 11.36 -10.35 -9.03
N GLY A 120 12.56 -10.58 -8.49
CA GLY A 120 13.26 -11.86 -8.54
C GLY A 120 12.88 -12.86 -7.45
N LEU A 121 11.92 -12.54 -6.58
CA LEU A 121 11.52 -13.44 -5.50
C LEU A 121 10.45 -14.46 -5.97
N PRO A 122 10.45 -15.69 -5.40
CA PRO A 122 9.34 -16.62 -5.55
C PRO A 122 8.00 -15.94 -5.21
N ALA A 123 6.92 -16.29 -5.93
CA ALA A 123 5.63 -15.61 -5.85
C ALA A 123 5.06 -15.50 -4.41
N ASP A 124 5.24 -16.54 -3.60
CA ASP A 124 4.78 -16.58 -2.21
C ASP A 124 5.58 -15.65 -1.29
N LEU A 125 6.87 -15.45 -1.56
CA LEU A 125 7.73 -14.51 -0.84
C LEU A 125 7.51 -13.08 -1.35
N HIS A 126 7.34 -12.92 -2.67
CA HIS A 126 7.05 -11.65 -3.30
C HIS A 126 5.77 -11.03 -2.74
N ALA A 127 4.66 -11.80 -2.66
CA ALA A 127 3.40 -11.32 -2.11
C ALA A 127 3.54 -10.78 -0.66
N VAL A 128 4.24 -11.52 0.19
CA VAL A 128 4.49 -11.10 1.58
C VAL A 128 5.42 -9.90 1.65
N ALA A 129 6.48 -9.88 0.84
CA ALA A 129 7.44 -8.78 0.79
C ALA A 129 6.79 -7.49 0.29
N THR A 130 5.98 -7.56 -0.76
CA THR A 130 5.22 -6.42 -1.27
C THR A 130 4.29 -5.86 -0.19
N ALA A 131 3.50 -6.72 0.47
CA ALA A 131 2.58 -6.29 1.51
C ALA A 131 3.30 -5.57 2.67
N VAL A 132 4.45 -6.08 3.10
CA VAL A 132 5.18 -5.50 4.25
C VAL A 132 6.06 -4.31 3.84
N TYR A 133 6.85 -4.43 2.75
CA TYR A 133 7.86 -3.40 2.43
C TYR A 133 7.36 -2.30 1.50
N ILE A 134 6.42 -2.61 0.61
CA ILE A 134 5.86 -1.62 -0.32
C ILE A 134 4.57 -1.03 0.26
N ASP A 135 3.66 -1.88 0.76
CA ASP A 135 2.37 -1.44 1.29
C ASP A 135 2.43 -1.06 2.77
N GLN A 136 3.57 -1.28 3.42
CA GLN A 136 3.82 -0.92 4.82
C GLN A 136 2.83 -1.57 5.81
N LEU A 137 2.33 -2.75 5.48
CA LEU A 137 1.46 -3.51 6.37
C LEU A 137 2.24 -4.15 7.50
N THR A 138 1.63 -4.23 8.66
CA THR A 138 2.13 -5.08 9.73
C THR A 138 2.04 -6.56 9.34
N THR A 139 2.83 -7.40 9.98
CA THR A 139 2.78 -8.86 9.72
C THR A 139 1.42 -9.48 10.04
N ALA A 140 0.66 -8.90 10.96
CA ALA A 140 -0.70 -9.33 11.29
C ALA A 140 -1.69 -8.94 10.18
N GLU A 141 -1.60 -7.70 9.67
CA GLU A 141 -2.41 -7.23 8.54
C GLU A 141 -2.09 -8.01 7.26
N THR A 142 -0.81 -8.29 7.01
CA THR A 142 -0.37 -9.14 5.89
C THR A 142 -0.95 -10.55 5.99
N ALA A 143 -0.95 -11.15 7.18
CA ALA A 143 -1.55 -12.47 7.43
C ALA A 143 -3.04 -12.47 7.07
N THR A 144 -3.75 -11.40 7.44
CA THR A 144 -5.17 -11.24 7.12
C THR A 144 -5.39 -11.02 5.63
N LEU A 145 -4.60 -10.14 5.00
CA LEU A 145 -4.70 -9.83 3.57
C LEU A 145 -4.48 -11.07 2.71
N LEU A 146 -3.42 -11.83 3.02
CA LEU A 146 -3.05 -13.01 2.23
C LEU A 146 -3.76 -14.30 2.66
N GLY A 147 -4.57 -14.27 3.72
CA GLY A 147 -5.29 -15.44 4.21
C GLY A 147 -4.38 -16.55 4.76
N ILE A 148 -3.16 -16.22 5.22
CA ILE A 148 -2.17 -17.17 5.72
C ILE A 148 -1.91 -16.97 7.22
N PRO A 149 -1.45 -18.01 7.95
CA PRO A 149 -1.11 -17.88 9.35
C PRO A 149 0.00 -16.83 9.60
N HIS A 150 -0.09 -16.07 10.68
CA HIS A 150 0.90 -15.05 11.06
C HIS A 150 2.33 -15.60 11.16
N GLY A 151 2.49 -16.85 11.65
CA GLY A 151 3.78 -17.55 11.66
C GLY A 151 4.36 -17.76 10.25
N THR A 152 3.48 -18.03 9.27
CA THR A 152 3.87 -18.18 7.86
C THR A 152 4.37 -16.86 7.28
N VAL A 153 3.74 -15.72 7.60
CA VAL A 153 4.23 -14.39 7.20
C VAL A 153 5.64 -14.16 7.73
N LYS A 154 5.88 -14.42 9.03
CA LYS A 154 7.20 -14.25 9.66
C LYS A 154 8.27 -15.13 9.01
N SER A 155 7.96 -16.40 8.75
CA SER A 155 8.91 -17.32 8.12
C SER A 155 9.24 -16.92 6.67
N ARG A 156 8.22 -16.49 5.89
CA ARG A 156 8.42 -15.98 4.53
C ARG A 156 9.24 -14.70 4.51
N LEU A 157 9.01 -13.75 5.41
CA LEU A 157 9.85 -12.55 5.54
C LEU A 157 11.30 -12.88 5.90
N SER A 158 11.52 -13.86 6.76
CA SER A 158 12.88 -14.32 7.08
C SER A 158 13.59 -14.87 5.85
N ARG A 159 12.92 -15.72 5.06
CA ARG A 159 13.46 -16.24 3.79
C ARG A 159 13.71 -15.13 2.77
N THR A 160 12.78 -14.19 2.63
CA THR A 160 12.95 -13.00 1.78
C THR A 160 14.22 -12.23 2.12
N ARG A 161 14.45 -11.92 3.40
CA ARG A 161 15.67 -11.20 3.83
C ARG A 161 16.94 -11.97 3.50
N THR A 162 16.93 -13.29 3.65
CA THR A 162 18.08 -14.13 3.31
C THR A 162 18.38 -14.09 1.82
N LEU A 163 17.35 -14.23 0.96
CA LEU A 163 17.52 -14.19 -0.49
C LEU A 163 18.02 -12.81 -0.97
N LEU A 164 17.41 -11.72 -0.50
CA LEU A 164 17.84 -10.37 -0.86
C LEU A 164 19.26 -10.06 -0.39
N ARG A 165 19.68 -10.58 0.76
CA ARG A 165 21.07 -10.46 1.24
C ARG A 165 22.04 -11.20 0.32
N ASN A 166 21.70 -12.41 -0.10
CA ASN A 166 22.53 -13.23 -0.99
C ASN A 166 22.63 -12.60 -2.39
N GLN A 167 21.57 -12.00 -2.92
CA GLN A 167 21.60 -11.26 -4.19
C GLN A 167 22.54 -10.06 -4.12
N ARG A 168 22.51 -9.29 -3.03
CA ARG A 168 23.43 -8.16 -2.81
C ARG A 168 24.90 -8.56 -2.70
N THR A 169 25.19 -9.74 -2.18
CA THR A 169 26.57 -10.25 -2.09
C THR A 169 27.05 -10.84 -3.42
N ALA A 170 26.14 -11.25 -4.31
CA ALA A 170 26.45 -11.79 -5.63
C ALA A 170 26.72 -10.70 -6.70
N HIS A 171 26.25 -9.46 -6.49
CA HIS A 171 26.44 -8.31 -7.41
C HIS A 171 26.99 -7.08 -6.68
N PRO A 172 28.26 -7.08 -6.25
CA PRO A 172 28.84 -5.96 -5.51
C PRO A 172 29.18 -4.73 -6.37
N GLU A 173 29.06 -4.78 -7.69
CA GLU A 173 29.53 -3.71 -8.59
C GLU A 173 28.51 -2.63 -8.98
N GLU A 174 27.22 -2.81 -8.72
CA GLU A 174 26.18 -1.82 -9.10
C GLU A 174 25.83 -0.81 -8.01
N ALA A 175 26.55 -0.79 -6.89
CA ALA A 175 26.31 0.10 -5.75
C ALA A 175 27.39 1.19 -5.58
N ARG A 176 28.01 1.67 -6.69
CA ARG A 176 28.93 2.81 -6.66
C ARG A 176 28.46 3.98 -7.48
#